data_bffa0c50d0cdc22ab4a1d749fb53fe24
#
_entry.id   bffa0c50d0cdc22ab4a1d749fb53fe24
#
_cell.length_a   1.000
_cell.length_b   1.000
_cell.length_c   1.000
_cell.angle_alpha   90.00
_cell.angle_beta   90.00
_cell.angle_gamma   90.00
#
_symmetry.space_group_name_H-M   'P 1'
#
loop_
_entity.id
_entity.type
_entity.pdbx_description
1 polymer ?
#
loop_
_entity_poly.entity_id
_entity_poly.type
_entity_poly.pdbx_seq_one_letter_code
_entity_poly.pdbx_strand_id
1 'polypeptide(L)'
;MRIGIDIDGVLNSQYNFCIDYGTKFCNEIGKYKLENVNAIDTTDMFLWGDDVAHKFWNKYRKDLVITLPTKNCASEVIEKLSNDGNKIYIITARFLTDKDTPEGERMRNIVKNWLKQNNIHYDKIIFAPEDKLEICKENKIDIMIEDKVENINNISKEIPVVCFNASYNKSCTSDNIYRAYSWYDVYYNIIYKIMVN
;
A
#
# COMPACT_ATOMS: atom_id res chain seq x y z
N MET A 1 16.80 11.80 4.15
CA MET A 1 15.90 11.67 2.98
C MET A 1 14.44 11.80 3.42
N ARG A 2 13.53 12.10 2.48
CA ARG A 2 12.08 12.03 2.66
C ARG A 2 11.58 10.76 2.01
N ILE A 3 11.12 9.82 2.81
CA ILE A 3 10.69 8.49 2.36
C ILE A 3 9.17 8.46 2.32
N GLY A 4 8.58 8.28 1.13
CA GLY A 4 7.17 8.04 0.95
C GLY A 4 6.83 6.56 1.14
N ILE A 5 5.76 6.25 1.84
CA ILE A 5 5.34 4.88 2.14
C ILE A 5 3.84 4.76 1.88
N ASP A 6 3.44 3.82 1.01
CA ASP A 6 2.04 3.45 0.87
C ASP A 6 1.57 2.53 2.02
N ILE A 7 0.27 2.36 2.15
CA ILE A 7 -0.32 1.49 3.20
C ILE A 7 -0.70 0.12 2.63
N ASP A 8 -1.61 0.10 1.65
CA ASP A 8 -2.22 -1.14 1.19
C ASP A 8 -1.26 -1.90 0.25
N GLY A 9 -0.94 -3.15 0.60
CA GLY A 9 0.08 -3.94 -0.09
C GLY A 9 1.52 -3.69 0.39
N VAL A 10 1.81 -2.53 0.97
CA VAL A 10 3.13 -2.15 1.51
C VAL A 10 3.20 -2.34 3.02
N LEU A 11 2.45 -1.57 3.80
CA LEU A 11 2.41 -1.73 5.27
C LEU A 11 1.62 -2.96 5.70
N ASN A 12 0.58 -3.32 4.98
CA ASN A 12 -0.27 -4.47 5.26
C ASN A 12 -0.29 -5.49 4.10
N SER A 13 -0.95 -6.62 4.31
CA SER A 13 -1.09 -7.68 3.30
C SER A 13 -2.47 -7.66 2.66
N GLN A 14 -2.90 -6.51 2.10
CA GLN A 14 -4.21 -6.37 1.44
C GLN A 14 -4.44 -7.44 0.37
N TYR A 15 -3.44 -7.77 -0.42
CA TYR A 15 -3.56 -8.82 -1.44
C TYR A 15 -3.98 -10.17 -0.85
N ASN A 16 -3.32 -10.63 0.23
CA ASN A 16 -3.70 -11.88 0.89
C ASN A 16 -5.10 -11.78 1.52
N PHE A 17 -5.42 -10.62 2.11
CA PHE A 17 -6.77 -10.37 2.59
C PHE A 17 -7.82 -10.52 1.47
N CYS A 18 -7.58 -9.96 0.29
CA CYS A 18 -8.50 -10.08 -0.85
C CYS A 18 -8.67 -11.54 -1.29
N ILE A 19 -7.61 -12.35 -1.30
CA ILE A 19 -7.69 -13.78 -1.61
C ILE A 19 -8.49 -14.52 -0.55
N ASP A 20 -8.15 -14.37 0.73
CA ASP A 20 -8.74 -15.11 1.83
C ASP A 20 -10.24 -14.78 2.00
N TYR A 21 -10.55 -13.48 2.10
CA TYR A 21 -11.93 -13.03 2.31
C TYR A 21 -12.76 -13.10 1.03
N GLY A 22 -12.17 -12.93 -0.14
CA GLY A 22 -12.84 -13.14 -1.42
C GLY A 22 -13.23 -14.60 -1.63
N THR A 23 -12.32 -15.55 -1.35
CA THR A 23 -12.62 -16.99 -1.40
C THR A 23 -13.69 -17.38 -0.37
N LYS A 24 -13.59 -16.83 0.86
CA LYS A 24 -14.62 -17.00 1.88
C LYS A 24 -15.99 -16.49 1.39
N PHE A 25 -16.04 -15.31 0.77
CA PHE A 25 -17.26 -14.75 0.23
C PHE A 25 -17.83 -15.58 -0.92
N CYS A 26 -17.01 -16.10 -1.83
CA CYS A 26 -17.44 -17.03 -2.88
C CYS A 26 -18.13 -18.28 -2.29
N ASN A 27 -17.54 -18.84 -1.22
CA ASN A 27 -18.13 -19.99 -0.52
C ASN A 27 -19.47 -19.62 0.15
N GLU A 28 -19.59 -18.45 0.76
CA GLU A 28 -20.83 -18.00 1.40
C GLU A 28 -21.98 -17.82 0.43
N ILE A 29 -21.71 -17.31 -0.78
CA ILE A 29 -22.73 -17.11 -1.81
C ILE A 29 -22.91 -18.31 -2.73
N GLY A 30 -22.10 -19.36 -2.58
CA GLY A 30 -22.14 -20.59 -3.37
C GLY A 30 -21.84 -20.35 -4.87
N LYS A 31 -21.03 -19.34 -5.21
CA LYS A 31 -20.77 -18.90 -6.58
C LYS A 31 -19.39 -18.26 -6.70
N TYR A 32 -18.77 -18.41 -7.89
CA TYR A 32 -17.42 -17.92 -8.21
C TYR A 32 -16.29 -18.68 -7.47
N LYS A 33 -15.08 -18.44 -7.86
CA LYS A 33 -13.83 -18.92 -7.24
C LYS A 33 -12.68 -17.99 -7.61
N LEU A 34 -11.54 -18.17 -7.00
CA LEU A 34 -10.31 -17.47 -7.38
C LEU A 34 -9.85 -17.97 -8.76
N GLU A 35 -9.79 -17.07 -9.74
CA GLU A 35 -9.43 -17.38 -11.14
C GLU A 35 -8.07 -16.77 -11.52
N ASN A 36 -7.77 -15.55 -11.02
CA ASN A 36 -6.56 -14.83 -11.40
C ASN A 36 -5.78 -14.36 -10.16
N VAL A 37 -4.75 -15.12 -9.81
CA VAL A 37 -3.83 -14.80 -8.69
C VAL A 37 -2.84 -13.66 -9.00
N ASN A 38 -2.82 -13.14 -10.21
CA ASN A 38 -1.95 -12.02 -10.58
C ASN A 38 -2.71 -10.69 -10.70
N ALA A 39 -4.01 -10.68 -10.46
CA ALA A 39 -4.79 -9.46 -10.40
C ALA A 39 -4.62 -8.75 -9.04
N ILE A 40 -4.79 -7.43 -9.02
CA ILE A 40 -4.84 -6.63 -7.79
C ILE A 40 -6.28 -6.38 -7.34
N ASP A 41 -7.20 -6.19 -8.28
CA ASP A 41 -8.60 -5.93 -8.00
C ASP A 41 -9.41 -7.21 -7.84
N THR A 42 -10.33 -7.22 -6.89
CA THR A 42 -11.16 -8.38 -6.60
C THR A 42 -12.10 -8.76 -7.75
N THR A 43 -12.53 -7.81 -8.57
CA THR A 43 -13.28 -8.05 -9.82
C THR A 43 -12.51 -8.96 -10.76
N ASP A 44 -11.23 -8.68 -10.96
CA ASP A 44 -10.34 -9.44 -11.85
C ASP A 44 -9.83 -10.72 -11.19
N MET A 45 -9.66 -10.74 -9.86
CA MET A 45 -9.28 -11.95 -9.12
C MET A 45 -10.31 -13.05 -9.24
N PHE A 46 -11.61 -12.71 -9.11
CA PHE A 46 -12.72 -13.67 -9.02
C PHE A 46 -13.65 -13.65 -10.23
N LEU A 47 -13.40 -12.80 -11.22
CA LEU A 47 -14.21 -12.58 -12.41
C LEU A 47 -15.69 -12.34 -12.08
N TRP A 48 -15.96 -11.68 -10.95
CA TRP A 48 -17.30 -11.25 -10.57
C TRP A 48 -17.57 -9.80 -11.04
N GLY A 49 -18.84 -9.47 -11.30
CA GLY A 49 -19.21 -8.10 -11.70
C GLY A 49 -19.20 -7.12 -10.52
N ASP A 50 -19.31 -5.83 -10.84
CA ASP A 50 -19.27 -4.72 -9.88
C ASP A 50 -20.28 -4.85 -8.73
N ASP A 51 -21.51 -5.33 -9.02
CA ASP A 51 -22.53 -5.55 -7.99
C ASP A 51 -22.08 -6.54 -6.91
N VAL A 52 -21.35 -7.58 -7.31
CA VAL A 52 -20.81 -8.59 -6.39
C VAL A 52 -19.63 -8.03 -5.63
N ALA A 53 -18.75 -7.28 -6.31
CA ALA A 53 -17.64 -6.56 -5.69
C ALA A 53 -18.14 -5.56 -4.63
N HIS A 54 -19.19 -4.79 -4.93
CA HIS A 54 -19.81 -3.89 -3.95
C HIS A 54 -20.32 -4.62 -2.71
N LYS A 55 -20.97 -5.78 -2.87
CA LYS A 55 -21.45 -6.60 -1.74
C LYS A 55 -20.29 -7.10 -0.89
N PHE A 56 -19.22 -7.58 -1.54
CA PHE A 56 -17.99 -7.99 -0.86
C PHE A 56 -17.39 -6.86 -0.03
N TRP A 57 -17.16 -5.70 -0.64
CA TRP A 57 -16.56 -4.55 0.04
C TRP A 57 -17.44 -3.96 1.13
N ASN A 58 -18.77 -3.94 0.94
CA ASN A 58 -19.69 -3.51 1.99
C ASN A 58 -19.62 -4.41 3.22
N LYS A 59 -19.37 -5.71 3.03
CA LYS A 59 -19.25 -6.67 4.12
C LYS A 59 -17.90 -6.62 4.82
N TYR A 60 -16.80 -6.57 4.06
CA TYR A 60 -15.45 -6.84 4.58
C TYR A 60 -14.51 -5.64 4.65
N ARG A 61 -14.90 -4.47 4.11
CA ARG A 61 -14.04 -3.27 4.14
C ARG A 61 -13.59 -2.88 5.54
N LYS A 62 -14.42 -3.02 6.55
CA LYS A 62 -14.04 -2.72 7.93
C LYS A 62 -12.94 -3.62 8.44
N ASP A 63 -12.98 -4.90 8.08
CA ASP A 63 -11.95 -5.86 8.47
C ASP A 63 -10.60 -5.48 7.87
N LEU A 64 -10.58 -5.08 6.58
CA LEU A 64 -9.37 -4.56 5.94
C LEU A 64 -8.81 -3.32 6.64
N VAL A 65 -9.63 -2.30 6.82
CA VAL A 65 -9.12 -0.96 7.23
C VAL A 65 -8.87 -0.82 8.73
N ILE A 66 -9.48 -1.68 9.56
CA ILE A 66 -9.41 -1.59 11.03
C ILE A 66 -8.57 -2.71 11.63
N THR A 67 -8.73 -3.94 11.15
CA THR A 67 -8.21 -5.12 11.85
C THR A 67 -7.02 -5.77 11.17
N LEU A 68 -6.79 -5.53 9.87
CA LEU A 68 -5.66 -6.14 9.17
C LEU A 68 -4.34 -5.64 9.77
N PRO A 69 -3.47 -6.53 10.29
CA PRO A 69 -2.22 -6.13 10.90
C PRO A 69 -1.21 -5.63 9.85
N THR A 70 -0.18 -4.95 10.32
CA THR A 70 0.99 -4.63 9.49
C THR A 70 1.77 -5.89 9.11
N LYS A 71 2.52 -5.81 8.02
CA LYS A 71 3.53 -6.82 7.70
C LYS A 71 4.59 -6.90 8.80
N ASN A 72 5.20 -8.06 8.94
CA ASN A 72 6.25 -8.30 9.91
C ASN A 72 7.40 -7.27 9.76
N CYS A 73 7.89 -6.79 10.88
CA CYS A 73 8.99 -5.83 10.99
C CYS A 73 8.73 -4.43 10.39
N ALA A 74 7.50 -4.11 9.94
CA ALA A 74 7.22 -2.82 9.32
C ALA A 74 7.48 -1.65 10.28
N SER A 75 6.90 -1.68 11.49
CA SER A 75 7.09 -0.61 12.49
C SER A 75 8.53 -0.48 12.94
N GLU A 76 9.20 -1.61 13.19
CA GLU A 76 10.61 -1.66 13.60
C GLU A 76 11.55 -1.01 12.55
N VAL A 77 11.36 -1.36 11.28
CA VAL A 77 12.17 -0.81 10.19
C VAL A 77 11.87 0.67 9.95
N ILE A 78 10.62 1.09 10.04
CA ILE A 78 10.25 2.51 9.93
C ILE A 78 10.86 3.34 11.06
N GLU A 79 10.82 2.84 12.29
CA GLU A 79 11.47 3.47 13.43
C GLU A 79 12.99 3.58 13.21
N LYS A 80 13.61 2.52 12.71
CA LYS A 80 15.03 2.50 12.38
C LYS A 80 15.38 3.53 11.30
N LEU A 81 14.61 3.59 10.21
CA LEU A 81 14.78 4.61 9.16
C LEU A 81 14.63 6.04 9.72
N SER A 82 13.66 6.27 10.61
CA SER A 82 13.48 7.56 11.28
C SER A 82 14.68 7.91 12.17
N ASN A 83 15.20 6.96 12.95
CA ASN A 83 16.36 7.13 13.81
C ASN A 83 17.64 7.41 13.02
N ASP A 84 17.75 6.90 11.80
CA ASP A 84 18.83 7.21 10.85
C ASP A 84 18.69 8.63 10.23
N GLY A 85 17.76 9.45 10.72
CA GLY A 85 17.58 10.86 10.31
C GLY A 85 16.68 11.06 9.09
N ASN A 86 15.99 10.03 8.61
CA ASN A 86 15.04 10.17 7.52
C ASN A 86 13.70 10.71 7.99
N LYS A 87 12.97 11.39 7.08
CA LYS A 87 11.60 11.85 7.29
C LYS A 87 10.63 10.88 6.66
N ILE A 88 9.66 10.42 7.43
CA ILE A 88 8.69 9.40 7.01
C ILE A 88 7.38 10.04 6.62
N TYR A 89 6.94 9.82 5.38
CA TYR A 89 5.70 10.33 4.80
C TYR A 89 4.79 9.15 4.46
N ILE A 90 3.64 9.04 5.10
CA ILE A 90 2.61 8.09 4.66
C ILE A 90 1.82 8.76 3.52
N ILE A 91 1.79 8.12 2.34
CA ILE A 91 1.11 8.62 1.14
C ILE A 91 0.16 7.53 0.64
N THR A 92 -1.13 7.69 0.88
CA THR A 92 -2.13 6.64 0.64
C THR A 92 -3.37 7.16 -0.08
N ALA A 93 -3.94 6.32 -0.96
CA ALA A 93 -5.17 6.55 -1.72
C ALA A 93 -6.33 5.67 -1.21
N ARG A 94 -6.38 5.40 0.10
CA ARG A 94 -7.45 4.58 0.68
C ARG A 94 -8.83 5.16 0.42
N PHE A 95 -9.81 4.28 0.29
CA PHE A 95 -11.21 4.59 -0.02
C PHE A 95 -11.74 5.84 0.71
N LEU A 96 -12.22 6.81 -0.03
CA LEU A 96 -12.79 8.10 0.41
C LEU A 96 -11.85 9.03 1.18
N THR A 97 -10.61 8.67 1.44
CA THR A 97 -9.71 9.52 2.24
C THR A 97 -9.33 10.84 1.53
N ASP A 98 -9.41 10.88 0.21
CA ASP A 98 -9.21 12.05 -0.64
C ASP A 98 -10.45 12.98 -0.72
N LYS A 99 -11.61 12.55 -0.20
CA LYS A 99 -12.87 13.29 -0.29
C LYS A 99 -13.04 14.25 0.90
N ASP A 100 -13.45 15.48 0.59
CA ASP A 100 -13.83 16.48 1.61
C ASP A 100 -15.30 16.30 2.02
N THR A 101 -15.57 15.19 2.68
CA THR A 101 -16.89 14.78 3.18
C THR A 101 -16.79 14.24 4.61
N PRO A 102 -17.89 14.20 5.39
CA PRO A 102 -17.88 13.59 6.72
C PRO A 102 -17.43 12.13 6.71
N GLU A 103 -17.75 11.38 5.66
CA GLU A 103 -17.31 10.00 5.47
C GLU A 103 -15.80 9.94 5.21
N GLY A 104 -15.27 10.85 4.38
CA GLY A 104 -13.84 10.98 4.11
C GLY A 104 -13.07 11.32 5.39
N GLU A 105 -13.57 12.25 6.19
CA GLU A 105 -12.97 12.58 7.48
C GLU A 105 -12.97 11.37 8.43
N ARG A 106 -14.08 10.63 8.50
CA ARG A 106 -14.16 9.39 9.28
C ARG A 106 -13.11 8.37 8.83
N MET A 107 -12.94 8.19 7.51
CA MET A 107 -11.94 7.27 6.96
C MET A 107 -10.51 7.72 7.28
N ARG A 108 -10.19 9.01 7.15
CA ARG A 108 -8.89 9.57 7.56
C ARG A 108 -8.59 9.30 9.03
N ASN A 109 -9.58 9.45 9.90
CA ASN A 109 -9.42 9.16 11.34
C ASN A 109 -9.20 7.66 11.62
N ILE A 110 -9.89 6.77 10.90
CA ILE A 110 -9.66 5.32 10.97
C ILE A 110 -8.22 4.99 10.58
N VAL A 111 -7.72 5.55 9.48
CA VAL A 111 -6.33 5.32 9.03
C VAL A 111 -5.32 5.81 10.06
N LYS A 112 -5.48 7.01 10.60
CA LYS A 112 -4.60 7.55 11.65
C LYS A 112 -4.59 6.67 12.91
N ASN A 113 -5.77 6.19 13.32
CA ASN A 113 -5.88 5.28 14.47
C ASN A 113 -5.22 3.93 14.20
N TRP A 114 -5.38 3.38 12.99
CA TRP A 114 -4.75 2.14 12.59
C TRP A 114 -3.21 2.26 12.60
N LEU A 115 -2.64 3.34 12.05
CA LEU A 115 -1.21 3.62 12.11
C LEU A 115 -0.70 3.69 13.55
N LYS A 116 -1.42 4.41 14.42
CA LYS A 116 -1.10 4.52 15.85
C LYS A 116 -1.14 3.16 16.57
N GLN A 117 -2.18 2.36 16.35
CA GLN A 117 -2.35 1.03 16.97
C GLN A 117 -1.26 0.05 16.54
N ASN A 118 -0.73 0.20 15.33
CA ASN A 118 0.36 -0.62 14.78
C ASN A 118 1.76 -0.02 15.01
N ASN A 119 1.88 1.03 15.83
CA ASN A 119 3.14 1.70 16.16
C ASN A 119 3.91 2.18 14.91
N ILE A 120 3.20 2.63 13.88
CA ILE A 120 3.82 3.21 12.69
C ILE A 120 4.11 4.68 12.96
N HIS A 121 5.40 5.01 13.08
CA HIS A 121 5.87 6.37 13.19
C HIS A 121 5.85 7.07 11.82
N TYR A 122 5.45 8.36 11.78
CA TYR A 122 5.54 9.19 10.59
C TYR A 122 5.61 10.67 10.94
N ASP A 123 6.30 11.45 10.10
CA ASP A 123 6.36 12.91 10.21
C ASP A 123 5.15 13.59 9.55
N LYS A 124 4.65 13.00 8.45
CA LYS A 124 3.51 13.52 7.71
C LYS A 124 2.65 12.39 7.13
N ILE A 125 1.33 12.60 7.11
CA ILE A 125 0.40 11.76 6.36
C ILE A 125 -0.27 12.59 5.27
N ILE A 126 -0.38 12.02 4.08
CA ILE A 126 -1.00 12.63 2.90
C ILE A 126 -2.02 11.65 2.34
N PHE A 127 -3.26 12.08 2.29
CA PHE A 127 -4.34 11.37 1.65
C PHE A 127 -4.39 11.80 0.19
N ALA A 128 -3.77 11.01 -0.67
CA ALA A 128 -3.53 11.29 -2.07
C ALA A 128 -4.67 10.76 -2.96
N PRO A 129 -4.81 11.26 -4.18
CA PRO A 129 -5.53 10.56 -5.23
C PRO A 129 -4.79 9.27 -5.64
N GLU A 130 -5.38 8.52 -6.56
CA GLU A 130 -4.79 7.26 -7.06
C GLU A 130 -3.40 7.47 -7.68
N ASP A 131 -3.22 8.50 -8.51
CA ASP A 131 -1.90 8.88 -9.04
C ASP A 131 -1.15 9.73 -8.01
N LYS A 132 0.01 9.23 -7.57
CA LYS A 132 0.78 9.84 -6.50
C LYS A 132 2.00 10.64 -6.97
N LEU A 133 2.31 10.68 -8.27
CA LEU A 133 3.55 11.30 -8.76
C LEU A 133 3.66 12.78 -8.37
N GLU A 134 2.64 13.59 -8.69
CA GLU A 134 2.67 15.02 -8.38
C GLU A 134 2.73 15.27 -6.86
N ILE A 135 2.02 14.48 -6.07
CA ILE A 135 2.09 14.55 -4.61
C ILE A 135 3.51 14.26 -4.10
N CYS A 136 4.19 13.28 -4.68
CA CYS A 136 5.58 12.99 -4.34
C CYS A 136 6.51 14.16 -4.69
N LYS A 137 6.33 14.79 -5.86
CA LYS A 137 7.11 15.96 -6.30
C LYS A 137 6.88 17.18 -5.40
N GLU A 138 5.63 17.54 -5.14
CA GLU A 138 5.25 18.67 -4.26
C GLU A 138 5.82 18.53 -2.85
N ASN A 139 5.87 17.30 -2.33
CA ASN A 139 6.40 17.02 -1.00
C ASN A 139 7.91 16.72 -1.01
N LYS A 140 8.56 16.78 -2.17
CA LYS A 140 9.99 16.51 -2.37
C LYS A 140 10.37 15.15 -1.80
N ILE A 141 9.61 14.11 -2.16
CA ILE A 141 9.91 12.72 -1.79
C ILE A 141 11.15 12.26 -2.54
N ASP A 142 12.15 11.80 -1.81
CA ASP A 142 13.39 11.30 -2.40
C ASP A 142 13.29 9.86 -2.89
N ILE A 143 12.42 9.07 -2.25
CA ILE A 143 12.14 7.68 -2.62
C ILE A 143 10.72 7.29 -2.17
N MET A 144 10.01 6.52 -2.99
CA MET A 144 8.68 5.98 -2.67
C MET A 144 8.71 4.47 -2.48
N ILE A 145 8.05 3.95 -1.45
CA ILE A 145 7.82 2.51 -1.25
C ILE A 145 6.38 2.23 -1.67
N GLU A 146 6.22 1.41 -2.71
CA GLU A 146 4.93 1.21 -3.41
C GLU A 146 4.82 -0.24 -3.91
N ASP A 147 3.58 -0.74 -4.13
CA ASP A 147 3.31 -2.05 -4.70
C ASP A 147 2.41 -2.01 -5.94
N LYS A 148 1.63 -0.93 -6.14
CA LYS A 148 0.70 -0.78 -7.26
C LYS A 148 1.43 -0.46 -8.55
N VAL A 149 1.19 -1.26 -9.62
CA VAL A 149 1.89 -1.21 -10.91
C VAL A 149 1.89 0.19 -11.53
N GLU A 150 0.72 0.83 -11.55
CA GLU A 150 0.54 2.16 -12.15
C GLU A 150 1.40 3.21 -11.46
N ASN A 151 1.39 3.23 -10.12
CA ASN A 151 2.19 4.16 -9.31
C ASN A 151 3.68 3.87 -9.46
N ILE A 152 4.09 2.60 -9.38
CA ILE A 152 5.50 2.20 -9.55
C ILE A 152 6.02 2.73 -10.88
N ASN A 153 5.31 2.41 -11.98
CA ASN A 153 5.73 2.78 -13.33
C ASN A 153 5.69 4.31 -13.58
N ASN A 154 4.76 5.02 -12.92
CA ASN A 154 4.65 6.46 -13.09
C ASN A 154 5.69 7.21 -12.26
N ILE A 155 5.81 6.88 -10.99
CA ILE A 155 6.74 7.53 -10.05
C ILE A 155 8.20 7.26 -10.45
N SER A 156 8.54 6.02 -10.86
CA SER A 156 9.91 5.63 -11.21
C SER A 156 10.51 6.38 -12.39
N LYS A 157 9.70 7.10 -13.17
CA LYS A 157 10.20 7.97 -14.25
C LYS A 157 11.01 9.16 -13.72
N GLU A 158 10.72 9.62 -12.51
CA GLU A 158 11.32 10.83 -11.91
C GLU A 158 11.92 10.59 -10.53
N ILE A 159 11.38 9.65 -9.75
CA ILE A 159 11.73 9.40 -8.34
C ILE A 159 12.03 7.91 -8.16
N PRO A 160 13.11 7.52 -7.46
CA PRO A 160 13.37 6.13 -7.12
C PRO A 160 12.20 5.46 -6.39
N VAL A 161 11.90 4.21 -6.74
CA VAL A 161 10.83 3.43 -6.12
C VAL A 161 11.38 2.13 -5.55
N VAL A 162 11.11 1.87 -4.27
CA VAL A 162 11.22 0.53 -3.71
C VAL A 162 9.90 -0.20 -3.98
N CYS A 163 9.92 -1.10 -4.96
CA CYS A 163 8.79 -1.94 -5.32
C CYS A 163 8.65 -3.08 -4.31
N PHE A 164 7.62 -3.02 -3.45
CA PHE A 164 7.33 -4.14 -2.55
C PHE A 164 6.73 -5.30 -3.34
N ASN A 165 7.44 -6.43 -3.38
CA ASN A 165 7.14 -7.54 -4.29
C ASN A 165 5.74 -8.12 -4.06
N ALA A 166 5.00 -8.26 -5.15
CA ALA A 166 3.71 -8.93 -5.23
C ALA A 166 3.57 -9.72 -6.53
N SER A 167 2.58 -10.62 -6.62
CA SER A 167 2.35 -11.44 -7.82
C SER A 167 1.99 -10.59 -9.05
N TYR A 168 1.28 -9.47 -8.83
CA TYR A 168 0.76 -8.58 -9.88
C TYR A 168 1.77 -7.54 -10.38
N ASN A 169 2.88 -7.28 -9.66
CA ASN A 169 3.83 -6.24 -10.04
C ASN A 169 5.18 -6.77 -10.56
N LYS A 170 5.26 -8.03 -10.94
CA LYS A 170 6.50 -8.67 -11.44
C LYS A 170 7.07 -8.01 -12.69
N SER A 171 6.21 -7.40 -13.51
CA SER A 171 6.59 -6.70 -14.75
C SER A 171 7.23 -5.33 -14.51
N CYS A 172 7.12 -4.77 -13.29
CA CYS A 172 7.73 -3.49 -12.96
C CYS A 172 9.25 -3.63 -12.87
N THR A 173 9.95 -3.20 -13.92
CA THR A 173 11.41 -3.25 -14.04
C THR A 173 11.93 -2.00 -14.72
N SER A 174 12.82 -1.27 -14.06
CA SER A 174 13.62 -0.17 -14.62
C SER A 174 14.80 0.10 -13.68
N ASP A 175 15.77 0.88 -14.13
CA ASP A 175 16.97 1.23 -13.33
C ASP A 175 16.60 1.99 -12.04
N ASN A 176 15.42 2.61 -12.00
CA ASN A 176 14.94 3.40 -10.88
C ASN A 176 13.98 2.63 -9.96
N ILE A 177 13.85 1.30 -10.16
CA ILE A 177 13.01 0.40 -9.37
C ILE A 177 13.88 -0.60 -8.61
N TYR A 178 13.80 -0.56 -7.28
CA TYR A 178 14.51 -1.44 -6.37
C TYR A 178 13.51 -2.42 -5.76
N ARG A 179 13.56 -3.70 -6.14
CA ARG A 179 12.60 -4.69 -5.65
C ARG A 179 12.95 -5.16 -4.25
N ALA A 180 11.95 -5.17 -3.35
CA ALA A 180 12.08 -5.64 -1.98
C ALA A 180 11.03 -6.72 -1.65
N TYR A 181 11.43 -7.72 -0.87
CA TYR A 181 10.62 -8.88 -0.49
C TYR A 181 10.20 -8.87 0.99
N SER A 182 10.78 -7.99 1.78
CA SER A 182 10.50 -7.81 3.20
C SER A 182 10.83 -6.40 3.64
N TRP A 183 10.41 -5.99 4.85
CA TRP A 183 10.75 -4.68 5.38
C TRP A 183 12.25 -4.52 5.65
N TYR A 184 12.97 -5.56 6.07
CA TYR A 184 14.42 -5.50 6.18
C TYR A 184 15.13 -5.41 4.83
N ASP A 185 14.55 -5.98 3.78
CA ASP A 185 15.04 -5.82 2.41
C ASP A 185 14.78 -4.38 1.88
N VAL A 186 13.67 -3.76 2.26
CA VAL A 186 13.42 -2.32 2.05
C VAL A 186 14.53 -1.48 2.72
N TYR A 187 14.82 -1.76 4.01
CA TYR A 187 15.87 -1.06 4.73
C TYR A 187 17.22 -1.20 4.04
N TYR A 188 17.57 -2.42 3.66
CA TYR A 188 18.81 -2.71 2.94
C TYR A 188 18.91 -1.96 1.62
N ASN A 189 17.86 -1.96 0.80
CA ASN A 189 17.83 -1.25 -0.48
C ASN A 189 17.97 0.27 -0.28
N ILE A 190 17.27 0.85 0.69
CA ILE A 190 17.34 2.29 0.95
C ILE A 190 18.72 2.68 1.50
N ILE A 191 19.19 2.00 2.54
CA ILE A 191 20.42 2.40 3.24
C ILE A 191 21.66 2.04 2.42
N TYR A 192 21.75 0.82 1.93
CA TYR A 192 22.97 0.34 1.31
C TYR A 192 23.10 0.62 -0.18
N LYS A 193 22.00 0.76 -0.90
CA LYS A 193 22.05 0.99 -2.36
C LYS A 193 21.87 2.45 -2.75
N ILE A 194 21.18 3.23 -1.93
CA ILE A 194 20.77 4.59 -2.28
C ILE A 194 21.51 5.64 -1.47
N MET A 195 21.71 5.41 -0.16
CA MET A 195 22.41 6.37 0.70
C MET A 195 23.93 6.26 0.67
N VAL A 196 24.47 5.11 0.29
CA VAL A 196 25.92 4.84 0.29
C VAL A 196 26.55 5.03 -1.10
N ASN A 197 25.76 5.07 -2.17
CA ASN A 197 26.20 5.41 -3.52
C ASN A 197 25.97 6.88 -3.85
#